data_70b4860361652e0d8193204e8315a75a
#
_entry.id   70b4860361652e0d8193204e8315a75a
#
_cell.length_a   1.000
_cell.length_b   1.000
_cell.length_c   1.000
_cell.angle_alpha   90.00
_cell.angle_beta   90.00
_cell.angle_gamma   90.00
#
_symmetry.space_group_name_H-M   'P 1'
#
loop_
_entity.id
_entity.type
_entity.pdbx_description
1 polymer ?
#
loop_
_entity_poly.entity_id
_entity_poly.type
_entity_poly.pdbx_seq_one_letter_code
_entity_poly.pdbx_strand_id
1 'polypeptide(L)' 'MSKVKVNDTIEKNVISAYEMLHKHSICHGDVRSANIIVRDDDSVVLIDFERGLLNADKMMLIEEEDEVRHMMRAGRVIRS' A
#
# COMPACT_ATOMS: atom_id res chain seq x y z
N MET A 1 -6.80 10.17 -14.25
CA MET A 1 -6.27 9.99 -12.88
C MET A 1 -5.33 11.11 -12.54
N SER A 2 -5.37 11.57 -11.31
CA SER A 2 -4.51 12.65 -10.84
C SER A 2 -3.76 12.22 -9.58
N LYS A 3 -2.61 12.85 -9.35
CA LYS A 3 -1.87 12.66 -8.09
C LYS A 3 -2.45 13.60 -7.04
N VAL A 4 -2.70 13.09 -5.86
CA VAL A 4 -3.18 13.87 -4.74
C VAL A 4 -2.27 13.70 -3.54
N LYS A 5 -2.25 14.70 -2.69
CA LYS A 5 -1.47 14.65 -1.47
C LYS A 5 -2.10 13.69 -0.46
N VAL A 6 -1.28 12.88 0.20
CA VAL A 6 -1.75 11.97 1.22
C VAL A 6 -2.23 12.76 2.44
N ASN A 7 -3.46 12.50 2.87
CA ASN A 7 -3.99 12.99 4.14
C ASN A 7 -4.06 11.84 5.14
N ASP A 8 -4.46 12.14 6.38
CA ASP A 8 -4.50 11.12 7.45
C ASP A 8 -5.44 9.96 7.13
N THR A 9 -6.57 10.25 6.50
CA THR A 9 -7.55 9.22 6.12
C THR A 9 -6.99 8.29 5.05
N ILE A 10 -6.37 8.86 4.02
CA ILE A 10 -5.76 8.07 2.95
C ILE A 10 -4.62 7.22 3.51
N GLU A 11 -3.76 7.81 4.35
CA GLU A 11 -2.64 7.08 4.97
C GLU A 11 -3.15 5.87 5.76
N LYS A 12 -4.16 6.09 6.60
CA LYS A 12 -4.76 5.03 7.41
C LYS A 12 -5.32 3.91 6.51
N ASN A 13 -6.00 4.28 5.44
CA ASN A 13 -6.60 3.30 4.53
C ASN A 13 -5.56 2.52 3.74
N VAL A 14 -4.47 3.17 3.33
CA VAL A 14 -3.36 2.48 2.67
C VAL A 14 -2.71 1.49 3.61
N ILE A 15 -2.39 1.91 4.83
CA ILE A 15 -1.80 1.03 5.83
C ILE A 15 -2.71 -0.16 6.11
N SER A 16 -4.01 0.06 6.27
CA SER A 16 -4.98 -1.01 6.48
C SER A 16 -5.02 -2.01 5.32
N ALA A 17 -4.91 -1.53 4.09
CA ALA A 17 -4.91 -2.41 2.92
C ALA A 17 -3.70 -3.35 2.93
N TYR A 18 -2.52 -2.84 3.24
CA TYR A 18 -1.32 -3.68 3.35
C TYR A 18 -1.37 -4.61 4.56
N GLU A 19 -1.91 -4.12 5.69
CA GLU A 19 -2.08 -4.97 6.87
C GLU A 19 -2.97 -6.18 6.57
N MET A 20 -3.99 -6.01 5.75
CA MET A 20 -4.85 -7.12 5.35
C MET A 20 -4.07 -8.20 4.61
N LEU A 21 -3.16 -7.80 3.70
CA LEU A 21 -2.27 -8.75 3.02
C LEU A 21 -1.34 -9.44 4.02
N HIS A 22 -0.72 -8.65 4.88
CA HIS A 22 0.28 -9.16 5.83
C HIS A 22 -0.35 -10.11 6.85
N LYS A 23 -1.60 -9.87 7.21
CA LYS A 23 -2.36 -10.77 8.08
C LYS A 23 -2.45 -12.19 7.49
N HIS A 24 -2.48 -12.29 6.18
CA HIS A 24 -2.54 -13.56 5.46
C HIS A 24 -1.17 -14.03 4.98
N SER A 25 -0.09 -13.44 5.51
CA SER A 25 1.30 -13.75 5.13
C SER A 25 1.59 -13.50 3.65
N ILE A 26 0.96 -12.46 3.09
CA ILE A 26 1.15 -12.07 1.70
C ILE A 26 1.91 -10.75 1.66
N CYS A 27 2.98 -10.69 0.85
CA CYS A 27 3.65 -9.45 0.51
C CYS A 27 3.20 -9.01 -0.88
N HIS A 28 3.00 -7.70 -1.06
CA HIS A 28 2.67 -7.15 -2.38
C HIS A 28 3.86 -7.29 -3.33
N GLY A 29 5.05 -7.02 -2.84
CA GLY A 29 6.28 -7.21 -3.61
C GLY A 29 6.74 -6.01 -4.43
N ASP A 30 5.90 -4.99 -4.57
CA ASP A 30 6.24 -3.79 -5.33
C ASP A 30 5.53 -2.57 -4.73
N VAL A 31 6.02 -2.16 -3.57
CA VAL A 31 5.42 -1.05 -2.81
C VAL A 31 5.82 0.27 -3.43
N ARG A 32 4.91 0.85 -4.21
CA ARG A 32 5.08 2.16 -4.85
C ARG A 32 3.73 2.86 -4.92
N SER A 33 3.76 4.19 -4.92
CA SER A 33 2.54 4.98 -5.03
C SER A 33 1.79 4.70 -6.34
N ALA A 34 2.50 4.31 -7.41
CA ALA A 34 1.89 3.95 -8.69
C ALA A 34 1.00 2.69 -8.59
N ASN A 35 1.20 1.86 -7.56
CA ASN A 35 0.45 0.63 -7.36
C ASN A 35 -0.70 0.80 -6.35
N ILE A 36 -1.01 2.02 -5.99
CA ILE A 36 -2.11 2.36 -5.08
C ILE A 36 -3.07 3.29 -5.80
N ILE A 37 -4.34 2.94 -5.81
CA ILE A 37 -5.38 3.81 -6.36
C ILE A 37 -6.34 4.19 -5.24
N VAL A 38 -6.54 5.50 -5.06
CA VAL A 38 -7.47 6.04 -4.08
C VAL A 38 -8.77 6.41 -4.80
N ARG A 39 -9.88 5.92 -4.30
CA ARG A 39 -11.20 6.22 -4.86
C ARG A 39 -11.79 7.49 -4.25
N ASP A 40 -12.91 7.96 -4.80
CA ASP A 40 -13.58 9.19 -4.37
C ASP A 40 -13.99 9.16 -2.89
N ASP A 41 -14.29 7.97 -2.34
CA ASP A 41 -14.65 7.81 -0.94
C ASP A 41 -13.43 7.56 -0.04
N ASP A 42 -12.22 7.81 -0.55
CA ASP A 42 -10.93 7.56 0.10
C ASP A 42 -10.62 6.08 0.34
N SER A 43 -11.41 5.17 -0.19
CA SER A 43 -11.06 3.75 -0.16
C SER A 43 -9.84 3.50 -1.07
N VAL A 44 -9.08 2.45 -0.77
CA VAL A 44 -7.82 2.19 -1.42
C VAL A 44 -7.84 0.83 -2.10
N VAL A 45 -7.35 0.79 -3.33
CA VAL A 45 -7.17 -0.45 -4.09
C VAL A 45 -5.68 -0.62 -4.38
N LEU A 46 -5.15 -1.78 -4.02
CA LEU A 46 -3.78 -2.15 -4.37
C LEU A 46 -3.82 -2.89 -5.70
N ILE A 47 -2.90 -2.55 -6.59
CA ILE A 47 -2.84 -3.14 -7.93
C ILE A 47 -1.44 -3.69 -8.21
N ASP A 48 -1.32 -4.45 -9.29
CA ASP A 48 -0.06 -4.98 -9.80
C ASP A 48 0.63 -5.92 -8.80
N PHE A 49 -0.01 -7.06 -8.56
CA PHE A 49 0.51 -8.11 -7.68
C PHE A 49 1.51 -9.05 -8.38
N GLU A 50 2.01 -8.67 -9.53
CA GLU A 50 2.91 -9.52 -10.32
C GLU A 50 4.11 -10.04 -9.52
N ARG A 51 4.62 -9.22 -8.59
CA ARG A 51 5.73 -9.58 -7.71
C ARG A 51 5.29 -10.06 -6.35
N GLY A 52 3.99 -10.33 -6.19
CA GLY A 52 3.45 -10.76 -4.92
C GLY A 52 4.02 -12.10 -4.46
N LEU A 53 4.16 -12.24 -3.16
CA LEU A 53 4.71 -13.44 -2.55
C LEU A 53 3.75 -13.99 -1.51
N LEU A 54 3.34 -15.26 -1.68
CA LEU A 54 2.54 -16.00 -0.71
C LEU A 54 3.47 -16.66 0.32
N ASN A 55 2.97 -16.86 1.51
CA ASN A 55 3.73 -17.48 2.61
C ASN A 55 5.02 -16.70 2.93
N ALA A 56 4.93 -15.37 2.88
CA ALA A 56 6.04 -14.51 3.24
C ALA A 56 6.42 -14.73 4.70
N ASP A 57 7.72 -14.71 5.00
CA ASP A 57 8.15 -14.83 6.38
C ASP A 57 8.01 -13.49 7.12
N LYS A 58 8.18 -13.55 8.44
CA LYS A 58 7.98 -12.39 9.31
C LYS A 58 8.89 -11.21 8.95
N MET A 59 10.13 -11.48 8.58
CA MET A 59 11.08 -10.41 8.21
C MET A 59 10.63 -9.69 6.94
N MET A 60 10.15 -10.43 5.96
CA MET A 60 9.64 -9.85 4.72
C MET A 60 8.42 -8.97 4.97
N LEU A 61 7.52 -9.40 5.86
CA LEU A 61 6.34 -8.62 6.23
C LEU A 61 6.72 -7.33 6.92
N ILE A 62 7.68 -7.38 7.84
CA ILE A 62 8.16 -6.20 8.56
C ILE A 62 8.82 -5.22 7.60
N GLU A 63 9.65 -5.71 6.69
CA GLU A 63 10.31 -4.87 5.69
C GLU A 63 9.30 -4.17 4.79
N GLU A 64 8.26 -4.87 4.36
CA GLU A 64 7.22 -4.27 3.54
C GLU A 64 6.43 -3.22 4.31
N GLU A 65 6.14 -3.44 5.58
CA GLU A 65 5.50 -2.42 6.42
C GLU A 65 6.33 -1.14 6.49
N ASP A 66 7.64 -1.26 6.65
CA ASP A 66 8.53 -0.11 6.66
C ASP A 66 8.51 0.60 5.31
N GLU A 67 8.51 -0.13 4.21
CA GLU A 67 8.42 0.44 2.88
C GLU A 67 7.12 1.23 2.70
N VAL A 68 6.00 0.69 3.17
CA VAL A 68 4.70 1.37 3.08
C VAL A 68 4.72 2.69 3.84
N ARG A 69 5.23 2.68 5.06
CA ARG A 69 5.32 3.89 5.87
C ARG A 69 6.23 4.93 5.24
N HIS A 70 7.35 4.48 4.72
CA HIS A 70 8.29 5.37 4.04
C HIS A 70 7.66 5.99 2.80
N MET A 71 6.94 5.21 2.02
CA MET A 71 6.23 5.67 0.83
C MET A 71 5.18 6.72 1.19
N MET A 72 4.44 6.52 2.30
CA MET A 72 3.42 7.49 2.72
C MET A 72 4.02 8.83 3.09
N ARG A 73 5.25 8.86 3.57
CA ARG A 73 5.96 10.10 3.88
C ARG A 73 6.31 10.91 2.62
N ALA A 74 6.45 10.25 1.48
CA ALA A 74 6.69 10.92 0.21
C ALA A 74 5.45 11.71 -0.25
N GLY A 75 4.28 11.36 0.24
CA GLY A 75 3.15 12.24 0.32
C GLY A 75 2.21 12.32 -0.88
N ARG A 76 2.36 11.49 -1.92
CA ARG A 76 1.45 11.55 -3.06
C ARG A 76 1.00 10.18 -3.52
N VAL A 77 -0.28 10.08 -3.85
CA VAL A 77 -0.92 8.87 -4.37
C VAL A 77 -1.80 9.22 -5.57
N ILE A 78 -2.21 8.20 -6.32
CA ILE A 78 -3.05 8.37 -7.49
C ILE A 78 -4.53 8.30 -7.08
N ARG A 79 -5.31 9.30 -7.46
CA ARG A 79 -6.76 9.29 -7.28
C ARG A 79 -7.42 8.99 -8.62
N SER A 80 -8.27 8.01 -8.63
CA SER A 80 -9.03 7.65 -9.84
C SER A 80 -10.20 8.60 -10.07
#